data_2aef2c4cef1a463f47da4d8b1fe3349b
#
_entry.id   2aef2c4cef1a463f47da4d8b1fe3349b
#
_cell.length_a   1.000
_cell.length_b   1.000
_cell.length_c   1.000
_cell.angle_alpha   90.00
_cell.angle_beta   90.00
_cell.angle_gamma   90.00
#
_symmetry.space_group_name_H-M   'P 1'
#
loop_
_entity.id
_entity.type
_entity.pdbx_description
1 polymer ?
#
loop_
_entity_poly.entity_id
_entity_poly.type
_entity_poly.pdbx_seq_one_letter_code
_entity_poly.pdbx_strand_id
1 'polypeptide(L)'
;MTTRTTRVATALLGGAAALLTLAAPAAAAPDATSGGIDVTAQRLVLEPTDQGYVGTLAATVTNRKPTATSVNLVITEPASASFATIEPGGACLYDRLVENRLVISCMGDQIEAGRSTTFRLGFHVWTTTRDYPMVADGGRIEVVPAGADRAADATGFTTLFRSTTGSLRKPRPYVQATETDLSIRGGAVTLNRQPDGSLLGRMPVTVRYGNDAPTFSLNVEAALPSGVDVHHIEPQDMPSFPNWFTVPGGRFMPGEERTFDVFLSAPVGTPAGELGTGTFTVAGSYFWAADPPQDVDPADNSTSFAVTAVDAS
;
A
#
# COMPACT_ATOMS: atom_id res chain seq x y z
N MET A 1 -83.45 -22.10 28.87
CA MET A 1 -83.45 -22.00 27.42
C MET A 1 -83.13 -20.55 27.07
N THR A 2 -81.83 -20.28 26.78
CA THR A 2 -81.38 -18.90 26.61
C THR A 2 -80.62 -18.86 25.26
N THR A 3 -81.24 -18.17 24.32
CA THR A 3 -80.69 -17.93 22.97
C THR A 3 -79.66 -16.84 22.99
N ARG A 4 -78.47 -17.15 22.53
CA ARG A 4 -77.34 -16.20 22.33
C ARG A 4 -77.23 -15.82 20.86
N THR A 5 -77.45 -14.57 20.57
CA THR A 5 -77.34 -13.93 19.27
C THR A 5 -75.82 -13.60 19.03
N THR A 6 -75.27 -14.12 17.95
CA THR A 6 -73.91 -13.86 17.50
C THR A 6 -73.87 -12.65 16.56
N ARG A 7 -73.14 -11.60 16.91
CA ARG A 7 -72.91 -10.44 16.03
C ARG A 7 -71.66 -10.71 15.22
N VAL A 8 -71.72 -10.68 13.90
CA VAL A 8 -70.64 -10.72 12.94
C VAL A 8 -70.13 -9.30 12.77
N ALA A 9 -68.80 -9.10 13.09
CA ALA A 9 -68.13 -7.85 12.84
C ALA A 9 -67.27 -8.03 11.58
N THR A 10 -67.57 -7.27 10.54
CA THR A 10 -66.86 -7.19 9.27
C THR A 10 -65.65 -6.25 9.45
N ALA A 11 -64.44 -6.75 9.44
CA ALA A 11 -63.20 -5.94 9.45
C ALA A 11 -62.81 -5.62 8.01
N LEU A 12 -62.84 -4.34 7.66
CA LEU A 12 -62.27 -3.81 6.42
C LEU A 12 -60.74 -3.70 6.58
N LEU A 13 -59.98 -4.53 5.86
CA LEU A 13 -58.53 -4.44 5.72
C LEU A 13 -58.23 -3.38 4.66
N GLY A 14 -57.82 -2.19 5.12
CA GLY A 14 -57.22 -1.17 4.29
C GLY A 14 -55.77 -1.48 4.09
N GLY A 15 -55.38 -1.94 2.89
CA GLY A 15 -53.97 -2.13 2.50
C GLY A 15 -53.29 -0.78 2.20
N ALA A 16 -52.42 -0.33 3.08
CA ALA A 16 -51.50 0.75 2.78
C ALA A 16 -50.31 0.19 2.00
N ALA A 17 -50.23 0.45 0.70
CA ALA A 17 -49.08 0.20 -0.13
C ALA A 17 -47.98 1.23 0.22
N ALA A 18 -46.99 0.85 1.00
CA ALA A 18 -45.81 1.65 1.22
C ALA A 18 -44.93 1.60 -0.05
N LEU A 19 -44.93 2.68 -0.81
CA LEU A 19 -43.98 2.94 -1.89
C LEU A 19 -42.62 3.21 -1.25
N LEU A 20 -41.76 2.19 -1.21
CA LEU A 20 -40.32 2.34 -0.93
C LEU A 20 -39.68 3.04 -2.14
N THR A 21 -39.55 4.36 -2.08
CA THR A 21 -38.69 5.12 -2.97
C THR A 21 -37.26 4.81 -2.57
N LEU A 22 -36.58 3.97 -3.35
CA LEU A 22 -35.14 3.83 -3.34
C LEU A 22 -34.54 5.19 -3.72
N ALA A 23 -34.12 5.97 -2.71
CA ALA A 23 -33.33 7.14 -2.93
C ALA A 23 -32.00 6.65 -3.54
N ALA A 24 -31.81 6.87 -4.84
CA ALA A 24 -30.47 6.78 -5.45
C ALA A 24 -29.55 7.73 -4.67
N PRO A 25 -28.30 7.33 -4.35
CA PRO A 25 -27.36 8.25 -3.77
C PRO A 25 -27.22 9.43 -4.73
N ALA A 26 -27.59 10.62 -4.25
CA ALA A 26 -27.38 11.85 -4.98
C ALA A 26 -25.88 11.97 -5.19
N ALA A 27 -25.42 11.82 -6.44
CA ALA A 27 -24.11 12.26 -6.83
C ALA A 27 -24.04 13.74 -6.44
N ALA A 28 -23.13 14.08 -5.51
CA ALA A 28 -22.90 15.45 -5.12
C ALA A 28 -22.59 16.23 -6.41
N ALA A 29 -23.45 17.18 -6.73
CA ALA A 29 -23.18 18.10 -7.83
C ALA A 29 -21.86 18.79 -7.51
N PRO A 30 -20.92 18.90 -8.46
CA PRO A 30 -19.68 19.63 -8.25
C PRO A 30 -20.04 21.06 -7.90
N ASP A 31 -19.52 21.55 -6.76
CA ASP A 31 -19.60 22.98 -6.42
C ASP A 31 -18.93 23.74 -7.54
N ALA A 32 -19.73 24.45 -8.33
CA ALA A 32 -19.29 25.19 -9.50
C ALA A 32 -18.59 26.49 -9.06
N THR A 33 -17.40 26.38 -8.50
CA THR A 33 -16.40 27.44 -8.43
C THR A 33 -15.26 27.13 -9.41
N SER A 34 -15.63 26.84 -10.66
CA SER A 34 -14.64 26.56 -11.69
C SER A 34 -13.83 27.81 -12.00
N GLY A 35 -12.62 27.89 -11.48
CA GLY A 35 -11.62 28.91 -11.85
C GLY A 35 -11.16 28.77 -13.29
N GLY A 36 -12.00 28.27 -14.21
CA GLY A 36 -11.71 28.09 -15.63
C GLY A 36 -10.80 26.90 -15.94
N ILE A 37 -10.66 25.95 -15.03
CA ILE A 37 -10.02 24.64 -15.27
C ILE A 37 -10.96 23.58 -14.71
N ASP A 38 -11.25 22.57 -15.52
CA ASP A 38 -12.13 21.46 -15.15
C ASP A 38 -11.34 20.14 -15.22
N VAL A 39 -11.71 19.17 -14.36
CA VAL A 39 -11.19 17.81 -14.42
C VAL A 39 -12.31 16.78 -14.47
N THR A 40 -12.16 15.80 -15.34
CA THR A 40 -13.04 14.63 -15.42
C THR A 40 -12.21 13.36 -15.36
N ALA A 41 -12.70 12.34 -14.68
CA ALA A 41 -12.07 11.02 -14.64
C ALA A 41 -13.09 9.94 -14.99
N GLN A 42 -12.61 8.89 -15.64
CA GLN A 42 -13.36 7.67 -15.82
C GLN A 42 -13.25 6.81 -14.57
N ARG A 43 -13.96 5.69 -14.52
CA ARG A 43 -13.73 4.69 -13.49
C ARG A 43 -12.38 3.99 -13.74
N LEU A 44 -11.65 3.66 -12.68
CA LEU A 44 -10.47 2.82 -12.77
C LEU A 44 -10.91 1.34 -12.79
N VAL A 45 -10.41 0.57 -13.73
CA VAL A 45 -10.55 -0.89 -13.74
C VAL A 45 -9.15 -1.48 -13.57
N LEU A 46 -9.00 -2.30 -12.54
CA LEU A 46 -7.78 -3.01 -12.22
C LEU A 46 -7.90 -4.46 -12.67
N GLU A 47 -6.94 -4.92 -13.47
CA GLU A 47 -6.85 -6.27 -13.99
C GLU A 47 -5.99 -7.15 -13.07
N PRO A 48 -6.37 -8.41 -12.82
CA PRO A 48 -5.58 -9.31 -12.00
C PRO A 48 -4.27 -9.72 -12.69
N THR A 49 -3.20 -9.79 -11.93
CA THR A 49 -1.86 -10.28 -12.33
C THR A 49 -1.32 -11.22 -11.26
N ASP A 50 -0.16 -11.82 -11.48
CA ASP A 50 0.51 -12.63 -10.47
C ASP A 50 1.00 -11.80 -9.26
N GLN A 51 1.09 -10.47 -9.44
CA GLN A 51 1.52 -9.53 -8.40
C GLN A 51 0.39 -8.61 -7.92
N GLY A 52 -0.85 -9.10 -7.89
CA GLY A 52 -2.00 -8.31 -7.46
C GLY A 52 -2.78 -7.74 -8.63
N TYR A 53 -3.13 -6.46 -8.55
CA TYR A 53 -3.99 -5.82 -9.54
C TYR A 53 -3.36 -4.58 -10.13
N VAL A 54 -3.39 -4.43 -11.45
CA VAL A 54 -2.85 -3.28 -12.17
C VAL A 54 -3.89 -2.63 -13.07
N GLY A 55 -3.81 -1.33 -13.28
CA GLY A 55 -4.68 -0.61 -14.21
C GLY A 55 -4.29 0.83 -14.41
N THR A 56 -4.95 1.46 -15.37
CA THR A 56 -4.72 2.86 -15.74
C THR A 56 -6.03 3.63 -15.73
N LEU A 57 -6.03 4.76 -15.04
CA LEU A 57 -7.11 5.73 -15.04
C LEU A 57 -6.82 6.84 -16.02
N ALA A 58 -7.76 7.15 -16.91
CA ALA A 58 -7.70 8.34 -17.75
C ALA A 58 -8.40 9.51 -17.03
N ALA A 59 -7.66 10.59 -16.79
CA ALA A 59 -8.16 11.84 -16.25
C ALA A 59 -7.94 12.95 -17.29
N THR A 60 -9.00 13.66 -17.68
CA THR A 60 -8.91 14.75 -18.64
C THR A 60 -9.08 16.08 -17.95
N VAL A 61 -8.06 16.94 -18.08
CA VAL A 61 -8.06 18.31 -17.60
C VAL A 61 -8.27 19.25 -18.76
N THR A 62 -9.24 20.14 -18.62
CA THR A 62 -9.59 21.17 -19.65
C THR A 62 -9.30 22.55 -19.12
N ASN A 63 -8.47 23.31 -19.83
CA ASN A 63 -8.20 24.72 -19.54
C ASN A 63 -9.16 25.60 -20.35
N ARG A 64 -10.15 26.18 -19.70
CA ARG A 64 -11.10 27.16 -20.29
C ARG A 64 -10.65 28.60 -20.14
N LYS A 65 -9.49 28.85 -19.50
CA LYS A 65 -8.91 30.19 -19.37
C LYS A 65 -8.45 30.71 -20.74
N PRO A 66 -8.37 32.03 -20.90
CA PRO A 66 -7.84 32.65 -22.13
C PRO A 66 -6.31 32.53 -22.27
N THR A 67 -5.62 32.02 -21.26
CA THR A 67 -4.16 31.86 -21.22
C THR A 67 -3.77 30.41 -20.93
N ALA A 68 -2.63 30.00 -21.44
CA ALA A 68 -2.02 28.71 -21.09
C ALA A 68 -1.74 28.65 -19.57
N THR A 69 -1.96 27.48 -18.98
CA THR A 69 -1.84 27.30 -17.52
C THR A 69 -1.16 25.97 -17.22
N SER A 70 -0.08 26.00 -16.44
CA SER A 70 0.51 24.80 -15.87
C SER A 70 -0.31 24.33 -14.69
N VAL A 71 -0.47 23.02 -14.54
CA VAL A 71 -1.28 22.42 -13.49
C VAL A 71 -0.49 21.37 -12.73
N ASN A 72 -0.84 21.17 -11.47
CA ASN A 72 -0.46 20.00 -10.67
C ASN A 72 -1.69 19.11 -10.48
N LEU A 73 -1.51 17.81 -10.55
CA LEU A 73 -2.54 16.86 -10.18
C LEU A 73 -2.26 16.37 -8.77
N VAL A 74 -3.24 16.56 -7.87
CA VAL A 74 -3.20 16.03 -6.52
C VAL A 74 -4.12 14.81 -6.48
N ILE A 75 -3.52 13.64 -6.28
CA ILE A 75 -4.18 12.33 -6.42
C ILE A 75 -4.30 11.71 -5.04
N THR A 76 -5.53 11.44 -4.58
CA THR A 76 -5.79 10.55 -3.44
C THR A 76 -5.95 9.13 -3.98
N GLU A 77 -5.13 8.22 -3.50
CA GLU A 77 -5.16 6.82 -3.92
C GLU A 77 -6.47 6.12 -3.55
N PRO A 78 -6.97 5.18 -4.38
CA PRO A 78 -8.12 4.35 -4.01
C PRO A 78 -7.78 3.26 -2.98
N ALA A 79 -6.53 2.81 -2.96
CA ALA A 79 -5.93 1.91 -1.98
C ALA A 79 -4.54 2.44 -1.65
N SER A 80 -4.09 2.33 -0.41
CA SER A 80 -2.81 2.86 0.03
C SER A 80 -1.64 2.21 -0.69
N ALA A 81 -0.62 3.01 -1.03
CA ALA A 81 0.58 2.60 -1.76
C ALA A 81 0.29 2.00 -3.15
N SER A 82 -0.81 2.41 -3.80
CA SER A 82 -1.20 1.88 -5.10
C SER A 82 -0.78 2.73 -6.30
N PHE A 83 -0.47 4.01 -6.12
CA PHE A 83 -0.05 4.86 -7.25
C PHE A 83 1.31 4.42 -7.79
N ALA A 84 1.42 4.34 -9.11
CA ALA A 84 2.63 3.86 -9.79
C ALA A 84 3.22 4.90 -10.75
N THR A 85 2.41 5.49 -11.64
CA THR A 85 2.90 6.37 -12.72
C THR A 85 1.89 7.44 -13.12
N ILE A 86 2.39 8.48 -13.81
CA ILE A 86 1.58 9.48 -14.51
C ILE A 86 2.18 9.76 -15.89
N GLU A 87 1.32 9.85 -16.92
CA GLU A 87 1.70 10.19 -18.30
C GLU A 87 0.61 11.06 -18.97
N PRO A 88 0.93 12.20 -19.64
CA PRO A 88 2.19 12.91 -19.51
C PRO A 88 2.31 13.50 -18.10
N GLY A 89 3.52 13.76 -17.63
CA GLY A 89 3.74 14.37 -16.33
C GLY A 89 5.20 14.34 -15.91
N GLY A 90 5.46 15.12 -14.88
CA GLY A 90 6.77 15.25 -14.26
C GLY A 90 6.91 14.50 -12.95
N ALA A 91 7.79 15.01 -12.08
CA ALA A 91 8.02 14.46 -10.77
C ALA A 91 6.76 14.47 -9.90
N CYS A 92 6.55 13.38 -9.17
CA CYS A 92 5.52 13.27 -8.16
C CYS A 92 6.15 13.28 -6.77
N LEU A 93 5.51 13.98 -5.86
CA LEU A 93 5.90 14.04 -4.45
C LEU A 93 4.73 13.52 -3.60
N TYR A 94 5.05 12.75 -2.60
CA TYR A 94 4.08 12.40 -1.57
C TYR A 94 3.81 13.64 -0.71
N ASP A 95 2.55 13.97 -0.51
CA ASP A 95 2.15 15.20 0.18
C ASP A 95 1.71 14.93 1.62
N ARG A 96 0.73 14.05 1.80
CA ARG A 96 0.15 13.72 3.11
C ARG A 96 -0.60 12.39 3.09
N LEU A 97 -1.03 11.95 4.28
CA LEU A 97 -1.99 10.86 4.45
C LEU A 97 -3.39 11.40 4.71
N VAL A 98 -4.40 10.82 4.08
CA VAL A 98 -5.82 11.06 4.34
C VAL A 98 -6.49 9.70 4.49
N GLU A 99 -7.05 9.41 5.66
CA GLU A 99 -7.68 8.12 5.97
C GLU A 99 -6.78 6.92 5.61
N ASN A 100 -5.51 6.98 6.01
CA ASN A 100 -4.46 6.00 5.69
C ASN A 100 -4.14 5.83 4.20
N ARG A 101 -4.60 6.72 3.32
CA ARG A 101 -4.27 6.74 1.89
C ARG A 101 -3.30 7.86 1.58
N LEU A 102 -2.33 7.58 0.74
CA LEU A 102 -1.41 8.61 0.28
C LEU A 102 -2.12 9.59 -0.64
N VAL A 103 -1.78 10.85 -0.45
CA VAL A 103 -2.05 11.93 -1.38
C VAL A 103 -0.75 12.28 -2.07
N ILE A 104 -0.75 12.24 -3.39
CA ILE A 104 0.43 12.44 -4.23
C ILE A 104 0.20 13.69 -5.05
N SER A 105 1.15 14.62 -5.04
CA SER A 105 1.16 15.81 -5.89
C SER A 105 2.13 15.59 -7.05
N CYS A 106 1.61 15.55 -8.28
CA CYS A 106 2.39 15.37 -9.49
C CYS A 106 2.41 16.68 -10.31
N MET A 107 3.57 17.07 -10.78
CA MET A 107 3.68 18.14 -11.76
C MET A 107 3.08 17.67 -13.09
N GLY A 108 2.04 18.36 -13.56
CA GLY A 108 1.47 18.16 -14.89
C GLY A 108 2.06 19.12 -15.92
N ASP A 109 1.67 18.91 -17.16
CA ASP A 109 2.09 19.77 -18.26
C ASP A 109 1.34 21.11 -18.28
N GLN A 110 1.88 22.04 -19.06
CA GLN A 110 1.16 23.25 -19.42
C GLN A 110 0.05 22.92 -20.42
N ILE A 111 -1.17 23.39 -20.14
CA ILE A 111 -2.33 23.20 -20.99
C ILE A 111 -2.66 24.54 -21.67
N GLU A 112 -2.67 24.58 -22.98
CA GLU A 112 -2.97 25.75 -23.78
C GLU A 112 -4.41 26.26 -23.55
N ALA A 113 -4.65 27.53 -23.81
CA ALA A 113 -5.96 28.17 -23.70
C ALA A 113 -7.03 27.40 -24.51
N GLY A 114 -8.13 27.03 -23.89
CA GLY A 114 -9.23 26.28 -24.53
C GLY A 114 -8.89 24.84 -24.93
N ARG A 115 -7.76 24.28 -24.48
CA ARG A 115 -7.33 22.92 -24.79
C ARG A 115 -7.54 21.97 -23.60
N SER A 116 -7.48 20.69 -23.90
CA SER A 116 -7.55 19.62 -22.92
C SER A 116 -6.33 18.70 -23.04
N THR A 117 -5.88 18.18 -21.91
CA THR A 117 -4.85 17.15 -21.81
C THR A 117 -5.42 15.96 -21.04
N THR A 118 -5.20 14.76 -21.55
CA THR A 118 -5.57 13.52 -20.82
C THR A 118 -4.34 12.92 -20.18
N PHE A 119 -4.36 12.82 -18.87
CA PHE A 119 -3.36 12.16 -18.05
C PHE A 119 -3.74 10.69 -17.86
N ARG A 120 -2.76 9.81 -17.94
CA ARG A 120 -2.88 8.38 -17.66
C ARG A 120 -2.19 8.11 -16.34
N LEU A 121 -2.98 7.74 -15.33
CA LEU A 121 -2.52 7.46 -13.98
C LEU A 121 -2.46 5.96 -13.80
N GLY A 122 -1.27 5.40 -13.64
CA GLY A 122 -1.05 3.98 -13.39
C GLY A 122 -1.22 3.65 -11.90
N PHE A 123 -1.90 2.53 -11.61
CA PHE A 123 -2.09 2.01 -10.27
C PHE A 123 -1.73 0.54 -10.21
N HIS A 124 -1.13 0.13 -9.09
CA HIS A 124 -0.80 -1.25 -8.77
C HIS A 124 -1.16 -1.53 -7.31
N VAL A 125 -2.18 -2.35 -7.08
CA VAL A 125 -2.61 -2.77 -5.74
C VAL A 125 -2.04 -4.14 -5.45
N TRP A 126 -1.12 -4.21 -4.48
CA TRP A 126 -0.43 -5.43 -4.04
C TRP A 126 -1.32 -6.20 -3.06
N THR A 127 -2.22 -7.00 -3.60
CA THR A 127 -3.17 -7.82 -2.83
C THR A 127 -3.47 -9.13 -3.55
N THR A 128 -3.96 -10.12 -2.84
CA THR A 128 -4.31 -11.41 -3.43
C THR A 128 -5.46 -11.28 -4.42
N THR A 129 -5.28 -11.80 -5.63
CA THR A 129 -6.33 -11.82 -6.65
C THR A 129 -7.47 -12.75 -6.27
N ARG A 130 -8.72 -12.36 -6.60
CA ARG A 130 -9.94 -13.06 -6.18
C ARG A 130 -10.74 -13.56 -7.40
N ASP A 131 -11.48 -14.64 -7.23
CA ASP A 131 -12.41 -15.20 -8.21
C ASP A 131 -13.73 -14.39 -8.32
N TYR A 132 -13.92 -13.40 -7.47
CA TYR A 132 -15.01 -12.43 -7.49
C TYR A 132 -14.49 -10.99 -7.67
N PRO A 133 -15.28 -10.10 -8.28
CA PRO A 133 -14.88 -8.71 -8.43
C PRO A 133 -14.97 -7.95 -7.11
N MET A 134 -14.14 -6.90 -6.97
CA MET A 134 -14.15 -6.03 -5.81
C MET A 134 -14.30 -4.56 -6.24
N VAL A 135 -14.63 -3.70 -5.28
CA VAL A 135 -14.75 -2.24 -5.46
C VAL A 135 -14.10 -1.51 -4.29
N ALA A 136 -13.31 -0.50 -4.62
CA ALA A 136 -12.82 0.50 -3.66
C ALA A 136 -13.31 1.87 -4.07
N ASP A 137 -13.81 2.62 -3.11
CA ASP A 137 -14.24 4.00 -3.27
C ASP A 137 -13.19 4.97 -2.68
N GLY A 138 -13.38 6.27 -2.94
CA GLY A 138 -12.60 7.34 -2.32
C GLY A 138 -11.34 7.73 -3.09
N GLY A 139 -11.09 7.17 -4.27
CA GLY A 139 -10.13 7.73 -5.20
C GLY A 139 -10.56 9.14 -5.64
N ARG A 140 -9.62 10.10 -5.67
CA ARG A 140 -9.91 11.51 -6.01
C ARG A 140 -8.76 12.13 -6.78
N ILE A 141 -9.09 13.01 -7.71
CA ILE A 141 -8.14 13.85 -8.41
C ILE A 141 -8.55 15.30 -8.21
N GLU A 142 -7.61 16.13 -7.80
CA GLU A 142 -7.74 17.58 -7.72
C GLU A 142 -6.76 18.19 -8.71
N VAL A 143 -7.16 19.27 -9.37
CA VAL A 143 -6.28 20.04 -10.26
C VAL A 143 -5.96 21.37 -9.62
N VAL A 144 -4.69 21.60 -9.35
CA VAL A 144 -4.17 22.82 -8.74
C VAL A 144 -3.36 23.59 -9.79
N PRO A 145 -3.80 24.80 -10.21
CA PRO A 145 -3.00 25.64 -11.09
C PRO A 145 -1.66 25.98 -10.44
N ALA A 146 -0.59 26.04 -11.22
CA ALA A 146 0.73 26.43 -10.71
C ALA A 146 0.68 27.80 -10.01
N GLY A 147 1.21 27.86 -8.78
CA GLY A 147 1.18 29.05 -7.94
C GLY A 147 -0.13 29.33 -7.21
N ALA A 148 -1.12 28.42 -7.32
CA ALA A 148 -2.36 28.52 -6.54
C ALA A 148 -2.26 27.63 -5.28
N ASP A 149 -2.89 28.09 -4.18
CA ASP A 149 -2.96 27.37 -2.91
C ASP A 149 -4.15 26.42 -2.82
N ARG A 150 -5.04 26.44 -3.82
CA ARG A 150 -6.28 25.66 -3.83
C ARG A 150 -6.54 25.01 -5.19
N ALA A 151 -7.20 23.88 -5.14
CA ALA A 151 -7.68 23.22 -6.34
C ALA A 151 -8.68 24.14 -7.08
N ALA A 152 -8.56 24.18 -8.41
CA ALA A 152 -9.53 24.84 -9.30
C ALA A 152 -10.75 23.96 -9.49
N ASP A 153 -10.56 22.64 -9.53
CA ASP A 153 -11.60 21.63 -9.67
C ASP A 153 -11.13 20.28 -9.13
N ALA A 154 -12.08 19.39 -8.87
CA ALA A 154 -11.82 18.05 -8.35
C ALA A 154 -12.88 17.05 -8.78
N THR A 155 -12.48 15.79 -8.97
CA THR A 155 -13.38 14.70 -9.31
C THR A 155 -13.02 13.44 -8.54
N GLY A 156 -14.02 12.70 -8.07
CA GLY A 156 -13.85 11.36 -7.51
C GLY A 156 -13.89 10.29 -8.59
N PHE A 157 -13.29 9.14 -8.30
CA PHE A 157 -13.42 7.97 -9.16
C PHE A 157 -13.59 6.68 -8.34
N THR A 158 -14.35 5.74 -8.90
CA THR A 158 -14.52 4.40 -8.34
C THR A 158 -13.50 3.46 -8.96
N THR A 159 -12.92 2.59 -8.15
CA THR A 159 -11.98 1.56 -8.58
C THR A 159 -12.64 0.18 -8.54
N LEU A 160 -12.68 -0.49 -9.68
CA LEU A 160 -13.19 -1.85 -9.80
C LEU A 160 -12.03 -2.81 -10.03
N PHE A 161 -11.99 -3.86 -9.24
CA PHE A 161 -11.05 -4.98 -9.38
C PHE A 161 -11.76 -6.09 -10.16
N ARG A 162 -11.23 -6.45 -11.33
CA ARG A 162 -11.77 -7.54 -12.12
C ARG A 162 -11.45 -8.88 -11.45
N SER A 163 -12.42 -9.78 -11.36
CA SER A 163 -12.15 -11.14 -10.89
C SER A 163 -11.19 -11.89 -11.81
N THR A 164 -10.53 -12.93 -11.31
CA THR A 164 -9.70 -13.83 -12.14
C THR A 164 -10.50 -14.55 -13.23
N THR A 165 -11.85 -14.59 -13.11
CA THR A 165 -12.77 -15.12 -14.12
C THR A 165 -13.24 -14.06 -15.13
N GLY A 166 -12.74 -12.82 -15.05
CA GLY A 166 -13.04 -11.72 -15.97
C GLY A 166 -14.29 -10.89 -15.63
N SER A 167 -14.97 -11.16 -14.52
CA SER A 167 -16.22 -10.47 -14.13
C SER A 167 -15.96 -9.12 -13.46
N LEU A 168 -16.90 -8.17 -13.66
CA LEU A 168 -17.04 -6.93 -12.89
C LEU A 168 -18.43 -6.81 -12.24
N ARG A 169 -19.24 -7.88 -12.30
CA ARG A 169 -20.64 -7.85 -11.86
C ARG A 169 -20.76 -8.14 -10.38
N LYS A 170 -21.57 -7.33 -9.67
CA LYS A 170 -21.83 -7.45 -8.23
C LYS A 170 -20.54 -7.45 -7.40
N PRO A 171 -19.72 -6.40 -7.49
CA PRO A 171 -18.45 -6.33 -6.76
C PRO A 171 -18.70 -6.31 -5.25
N ARG A 172 -17.79 -6.94 -4.50
CA ARG A 172 -17.73 -6.86 -3.04
C ARG A 172 -16.84 -5.70 -2.63
N PRO A 173 -17.07 -5.06 -1.49
CA PRO A 173 -16.15 -4.05 -0.98
C PRO A 173 -14.73 -4.62 -0.84
N TYR A 174 -13.73 -3.87 -1.30
CA TYR A 174 -12.33 -4.10 -1.00
C TYR A 174 -11.96 -3.29 0.24
N VAL A 175 -11.43 -3.96 1.24
CA VAL A 175 -10.93 -3.33 2.46
C VAL A 175 -9.49 -3.78 2.64
N GLN A 176 -8.55 -2.85 2.49
CA GLN A 176 -7.13 -3.06 2.73
C GLN A 176 -6.86 -3.17 4.23
N ALA A 177 -5.97 -4.06 4.64
CA ALA A 177 -5.50 -4.13 6.02
C ALA A 177 -4.79 -2.82 6.41
N THR A 178 -4.97 -2.38 7.65
CA THR A 178 -4.34 -1.15 8.18
C THR A 178 -3.14 -1.44 9.07
N GLU A 179 -3.04 -2.66 9.59
CA GLU A 179 -1.94 -3.17 10.41
C GLU A 179 -1.20 -4.25 9.64
N THR A 180 0.11 -4.26 9.69
CA THR A 180 0.93 -5.29 9.06
C THR A 180 0.81 -6.63 9.79
N ASP A 181 1.03 -7.73 9.08
CA ASP A 181 1.16 -9.08 9.65
C ASP A 181 2.54 -9.60 9.21
N LEU A 182 3.55 -9.26 10.00
CA LEU A 182 4.95 -9.57 9.73
C LEU A 182 5.43 -10.67 10.67
N SER A 183 6.37 -11.49 10.20
CA SER A 183 7.15 -12.31 11.10
C SER A 183 8.56 -12.52 10.57
N ILE A 184 9.53 -12.75 11.47
CA ILE A 184 10.91 -13.04 11.14
C ILE A 184 11.44 -14.25 11.90
N ARG A 185 12.20 -15.10 11.20
CA ARG A 185 12.86 -16.27 11.80
C ARG A 185 14.30 -16.33 11.33
N GLY A 186 15.21 -16.59 12.26
CA GLY A 186 16.61 -16.88 12.03
C GLY A 186 17.13 -17.89 13.05
N GLY A 187 18.28 -18.48 12.78
CA GLY A 187 18.92 -19.49 13.65
C GLY A 187 20.24 -19.01 14.23
N ALA A 188 20.88 -19.86 15.03
CA ALA A 188 22.24 -19.60 15.51
C ALA A 188 23.23 -19.43 14.33
N VAL A 189 24.22 -18.55 14.51
CA VAL A 189 25.26 -18.31 13.52
C VAL A 189 26.65 -18.63 14.09
N THR A 190 27.46 -19.30 13.28
CA THR A 190 28.85 -19.55 13.57
C THR A 190 29.72 -18.71 12.64
N LEU A 191 30.52 -17.83 13.21
CA LEU A 191 31.51 -17.01 12.48
C LEU A 191 32.82 -17.79 12.39
N ASN A 192 33.27 -18.10 11.18
CA ASN A 192 34.48 -18.83 10.90
C ASN A 192 35.64 -17.84 10.62
N ARG A 193 36.83 -18.13 11.16
CA ARG A 193 37.99 -17.28 10.93
C ARG A 193 38.44 -17.36 9.48
N GLN A 194 38.60 -16.20 8.89
CA GLN A 194 39.07 -16.01 7.51
C GLN A 194 40.60 -15.97 7.48
N PRO A 195 41.24 -16.14 6.29
CA PRO A 195 42.70 -16.09 6.16
C PRO A 195 43.33 -14.75 6.60
N ASP A 196 42.58 -13.65 6.55
CA ASP A 196 43.02 -12.33 7.02
C ASP A 196 42.88 -12.14 8.54
N GLY A 197 42.32 -13.13 9.24
CA GLY A 197 42.08 -13.13 10.67
C GLY A 197 40.72 -12.52 11.10
N SER A 198 39.95 -11.97 10.19
CA SER A 198 38.57 -11.57 10.45
C SER A 198 37.65 -12.80 10.63
N LEU A 199 36.44 -12.59 11.09
CA LEU A 199 35.42 -13.63 11.24
C LEU A 199 34.24 -13.34 10.30
N LEU A 200 33.72 -14.39 9.65
CA LEU A 200 32.58 -14.30 8.76
C LEU A 200 31.68 -15.53 8.94
N GLY A 201 30.37 -15.29 9.06
CA GLY A 201 29.36 -16.34 9.15
C GLY A 201 28.13 -16.04 8.33
N ARG A 202 27.48 -17.08 7.82
CA ARG A 202 26.25 -17.02 7.04
C ARG A 202 25.09 -17.55 7.88
N MET A 203 23.96 -16.83 7.86
CA MET A 203 22.73 -17.23 8.53
C MET A 203 21.55 -17.05 7.58
N PRO A 204 20.79 -18.11 7.28
CA PRO A 204 19.53 -17.99 6.57
C PRO A 204 18.50 -17.29 7.47
N VAL A 205 17.81 -16.28 6.93
CA VAL A 205 16.75 -15.55 7.59
C VAL A 205 15.49 -15.64 6.74
N THR A 206 14.37 -15.92 7.36
CA THR A 206 13.08 -15.99 6.70
C THR A 206 12.18 -14.88 7.22
N VAL A 207 11.60 -14.09 6.31
CA VAL A 207 10.61 -13.05 6.60
C VAL A 207 9.32 -13.39 5.89
N ARG A 208 8.20 -13.28 6.60
CA ARG A 208 6.85 -13.46 6.07
C ARG A 208 6.07 -12.15 6.13
N TYR A 209 5.24 -11.91 5.12
CA TYR A 209 4.30 -10.81 5.03
C TYR A 209 2.88 -11.37 4.84
N GLY A 210 2.05 -11.35 5.88
CA GLY A 210 0.81 -12.13 5.92
C GLY A 210 -0.40 -11.49 5.27
N ASN A 211 -0.47 -10.15 5.20
CA ASN A 211 -1.65 -9.42 4.70
C ASN A 211 -1.28 -8.34 3.66
N ASP A 212 -2.23 -7.50 3.26
CA ASP A 212 -2.05 -6.46 2.24
C ASP A 212 -1.99 -5.04 2.82
N ALA A 213 -1.57 -4.89 4.09
CA ALA A 213 -1.32 -3.56 4.67
C ALA A 213 -0.28 -2.78 3.83
N PRO A 214 -0.41 -1.47 3.71
CA PRO A 214 0.48 -0.71 2.84
C PRO A 214 1.91 -0.69 3.39
N THR A 215 2.88 -1.12 2.58
CA THR A 215 4.31 -0.97 2.86
C THR A 215 5.08 -0.77 1.56
N PHE A 216 6.19 -0.04 1.60
CA PHE A 216 7.09 0.14 0.45
C PHE A 216 8.25 -0.84 0.49
N SER A 217 8.73 -1.16 1.69
CA SER A 217 9.80 -2.11 1.93
C SER A 217 9.68 -2.67 3.34
N LEU A 218 10.33 -3.79 3.60
CA LEU A 218 10.52 -4.31 4.94
C LEU A 218 11.97 -4.06 5.35
N ASN A 219 12.17 -3.45 6.51
CA ASN A 219 13.48 -3.21 7.08
C ASN A 219 13.68 -4.09 8.31
N VAL A 220 14.89 -4.58 8.48
CA VAL A 220 15.29 -5.36 9.65
C VAL A 220 16.33 -4.57 10.42
N GLU A 221 16.03 -4.28 11.68
CA GLU A 221 16.98 -3.75 12.63
C GLU A 221 17.76 -4.90 13.26
N ALA A 222 19.07 -4.74 13.41
CA ALA A 222 19.99 -5.74 13.93
C ALA A 222 20.62 -5.24 15.24
N ALA A 223 20.17 -5.77 16.36
CA ALA A 223 20.82 -5.60 17.67
C ALA A 223 21.83 -6.76 17.85
N LEU A 224 23.10 -6.53 17.59
CA LEU A 224 24.16 -7.54 17.57
C LEU A 224 25.10 -7.41 18.78
N PRO A 225 25.81 -8.49 19.16
CA PRO A 225 26.87 -8.41 20.17
C PRO A 225 27.95 -7.40 19.77
N SER A 226 28.60 -6.81 20.76
CA SER A 226 29.65 -5.81 20.53
C SER A 226 30.75 -6.33 19.59
N GLY A 227 31.04 -5.57 18.54
CA GLY A 227 32.03 -5.93 17.50
C GLY A 227 31.53 -6.93 16.46
N VAL A 228 30.26 -7.27 16.46
CA VAL A 228 29.62 -8.04 15.39
C VAL A 228 28.75 -7.11 14.57
N ASP A 229 28.89 -7.14 13.25
CA ASP A 229 28.18 -6.30 12.31
C ASP A 229 27.51 -7.13 11.21
N VAL A 230 26.44 -6.60 10.59
CA VAL A 230 25.94 -7.09 9.32
C VAL A 230 26.98 -6.72 8.26
N HIS A 231 27.59 -7.74 7.62
CA HIS A 231 28.56 -7.54 6.56
C HIS A 231 27.86 -7.26 5.21
N HIS A 232 26.91 -8.13 4.84
CA HIS A 232 26.05 -7.98 3.65
C HIS A 232 24.89 -8.97 3.71
N ILE A 233 23.97 -8.84 2.78
CA ILE A 233 22.87 -9.79 2.54
C ILE A 233 22.98 -10.37 1.13
N GLU A 234 22.45 -11.57 0.90
CA GLU A 234 22.32 -12.16 -0.44
C GLU A 234 20.87 -12.58 -0.72
N PRO A 235 20.29 -12.13 -1.86
CA PRO A 235 20.90 -11.30 -2.92
C PRO A 235 21.17 -9.85 -2.50
N GLN A 236 22.21 -9.21 -3.09
CA GLN A 236 22.63 -7.84 -2.81
C GLN A 236 21.86 -6.81 -3.69
N ASP A 237 20.57 -6.92 -3.74
CA ASP A 237 19.69 -6.03 -4.53
C ASP A 237 19.08 -4.89 -3.71
N MET A 238 19.31 -4.90 -2.39
CA MET A 238 18.80 -3.90 -1.44
C MET A 238 19.90 -3.41 -0.50
N PRO A 239 19.74 -2.20 0.08
CA PRO A 239 20.74 -1.64 1.01
C PRO A 239 20.93 -2.48 2.27
N SER A 240 22.18 -2.61 2.72
CA SER A 240 22.55 -3.17 4.02
C SER A 240 23.61 -2.31 4.70
N PHE A 241 23.51 -2.21 6.03
CA PHE A 241 24.38 -1.43 6.91
C PHE A 241 24.73 -2.27 8.15
N PRO A 242 25.72 -1.89 8.95
CA PRO A 242 26.17 -2.69 10.08
C PRO A 242 25.09 -3.13 11.06
N ASN A 243 24.04 -2.31 11.23
CA ASN A 243 22.99 -2.53 12.23
C ASN A 243 21.58 -2.58 11.65
N TRP A 244 21.42 -2.55 10.34
CA TRP A 244 20.13 -2.73 9.68
C TRP A 244 20.27 -3.09 8.21
N PHE A 245 19.22 -3.67 7.62
CA PHE A 245 19.15 -3.94 6.19
C PHE A 245 17.68 -3.93 5.70
N THR A 246 17.50 -3.70 4.40
CA THR A 246 16.21 -3.87 3.75
C THR A 246 16.09 -5.31 3.23
N VAL A 247 14.95 -5.95 3.44
CA VAL A 247 14.68 -7.31 2.96
C VAL A 247 14.74 -7.34 1.43
N PRO A 248 15.54 -8.25 0.84
CA PRO A 248 15.75 -8.29 -0.61
C PRO A 248 14.50 -8.74 -1.39
N GLY A 249 14.51 -8.45 -2.73
CA GLY A 249 13.46 -8.87 -3.65
C GLY A 249 12.27 -7.92 -3.78
N GLY A 250 12.36 -6.69 -3.26
CA GLY A 250 11.33 -5.65 -3.44
C GLY A 250 10.05 -5.88 -2.63
N ARG A 251 8.91 -5.39 -3.13
CA ARG A 251 7.63 -5.50 -2.42
C ARG A 251 7.18 -6.95 -2.28
N PHE A 252 6.46 -7.22 -1.20
CA PHE A 252 5.88 -8.51 -0.88
C PHE A 252 4.43 -8.60 -1.34
N MET A 253 4.03 -9.80 -1.71
CA MET A 253 2.62 -10.16 -1.84
C MET A 253 2.06 -10.67 -0.50
N PRO A 254 0.77 -10.49 -0.21
CA PRO A 254 0.14 -11.09 0.96
C PRO A 254 0.33 -12.60 1.03
N GLY A 255 0.81 -13.09 2.15
CA GLY A 255 1.13 -14.50 2.38
C GLY A 255 2.51 -14.93 1.87
N GLU A 256 3.27 -14.05 1.27
CA GLU A 256 4.61 -14.36 0.77
C GLU A 256 5.60 -14.54 1.91
N GLU A 257 6.46 -15.54 1.74
CA GLU A 257 7.57 -15.85 2.63
C GLU A 257 8.86 -15.86 1.80
N ARG A 258 9.89 -15.15 2.25
CA ARG A 258 11.21 -15.10 1.60
C ARG A 258 12.29 -15.55 2.55
N THR A 259 13.16 -16.42 2.07
CA THR A 259 14.40 -16.80 2.75
C THR A 259 15.59 -16.23 1.99
N PHE A 260 16.46 -15.58 2.69
CA PHE A 260 17.68 -14.97 2.17
C PHE A 260 18.81 -15.14 3.18
N ASP A 261 20.07 -14.91 2.74
CA ASP A 261 21.23 -15.06 3.59
C ASP A 261 21.71 -13.72 4.15
N VAL A 262 21.91 -13.68 5.46
CA VAL A 262 22.57 -12.59 6.15
C VAL A 262 23.97 -13.03 6.53
N PHE A 263 24.98 -12.27 6.12
CA PHE A 263 26.37 -12.49 6.51
C PHE A 263 26.73 -11.55 7.65
N LEU A 264 27.18 -12.13 8.76
CA LEU A 264 27.67 -11.39 9.91
C LEU A 264 29.18 -11.49 9.97
N SER A 265 29.85 -10.41 10.39
CA SER A 265 31.30 -10.36 10.52
C SER A 265 31.73 -9.82 11.87
N ALA A 266 32.94 -10.19 12.28
CA ALA A 266 33.63 -9.58 13.40
C ALA A 266 35.10 -9.29 13.04
N PRO A 267 35.75 -8.26 13.66
CA PRO A 267 37.08 -7.81 13.28
C PRO A 267 38.19 -8.82 13.66
N VAL A 268 39.34 -8.60 13.08
CA VAL A 268 40.57 -9.32 13.45
C VAL A 268 40.86 -9.17 14.94
N GLY A 269 41.23 -10.27 15.59
CA GLY A 269 41.53 -10.30 17.03
C GLY A 269 40.34 -10.63 17.92
N THR A 270 39.13 -10.79 17.35
CA THR A 270 37.99 -11.31 18.11
C THR A 270 38.28 -12.74 18.55
N PRO A 271 38.13 -13.08 19.88
CA PRO A 271 38.45 -14.41 20.38
C PRO A 271 37.40 -15.43 19.89
N ALA A 272 37.82 -16.70 19.79
CA ALA A 272 36.93 -17.82 19.57
C ALA A 272 36.09 -18.07 20.82
N GLY A 273 34.84 -18.56 20.64
CA GLY A 273 33.89 -18.84 21.69
C GLY A 273 32.54 -18.17 21.47
N GLU A 274 31.71 -18.12 22.49
CA GLU A 274 30.42 -17.45 22.49
C GLU A 274 30.64 -15.91 22.50
N LEU A 275 30.09 -15.23 21.50
CA LEU A 275 30.15 -13.75 21.40
C LEU A 275 28.93 -13.09 22.02
N GLY A 276 27.83 -13.82 22.18
CA GLY A 276 26.59 -13.32 22.79
C GLY A 276 25.35 -13.64 21.95
N THR A 277 24.26 -12.92 22.27
CA THR A 277 22.98 -13.06 21.58
C THR A 277 22.74 -11.87 20.68
N GLY A 278 22.41 -12.13 19.41
CA GLY A 278 21.88 -11.16 18.47
C GLY A 278 20.36 -11.20 18.40
N THR A 279 19.75 -10.12 17.97
CA THR A 279 18.30 -10.03 17.69
C THR A 279 18.09 -9.30 16.39
N PHE A 280 17.23 -9.85 15.54
CA PHE A 280 16.68 -9.16 14.38
C PHE A 280 15.21 -8.80 14.65
N THR A 281 14.82 -7.58 14.27
CA THR A 281 13.44 -7.10 14.36
C THR A 281 13.02 -6.55 13.01
N VAL A 282 11.95 -7.11 12.41
CA VAL A 282 11.40 -6.66 11.13
C VAL A 282 10.30 -5.62 11.37
N ALA A 283 10.28 -4.59 10.53
CA ALA A 283 9.22 -3.59 10.49
C ALA A 283 8.91 -3.17 9.06
N GLY A 284 7.65 -2.81 8.82
CA GLY A 284 7.23 -2.20 7.56
C GLY A 284 7.77 -0.77 7.46
N SER A 285 8.28 -0.41 6.30
CA SER A 285 8.61 0.97 5.96
C SER A 285 7.49 1.55 5.11
N TYR A 286 6.86 2.61 5.62
CA TYR A 286 5.86 3.36 4.89
C TYR A 286 6.32 4.81 4.79
N PHE A 287 6.55 5.29 3.58
CA PHE A 287 7.06 6.63 3.35
C PHE A 287 6.21 7.67 4.10
N TRP A 288 6.85 8.57 4.85
CA TRP A 288 6.27 9.75 5.50
C TRP A 288 5.33 9.51 6.69
N ALA A 289 5.02 8.30 7.07
CA ALA A 289 4.43 8.06 8.38
C ALA A 289 5.51 8.26 9.43
N ALA A 290 5.27 9.17 10.38
CA ALA A 290 6.18 9.37 11.52
C ALA A 290 6.29 8.10 12.37
N ASP A 291 5.22 7.29 12.35
CA ASP A 291 5.16 5.99 13.01
C ASP A 291 4.99 4.89 11.93
N PRO A 292 5.78 3.81 12.00
CA PRO A 292 5.55 2.66 11.13
C PRO A 292 4.15 2.08 11.37
N PRO A 293 3.54 1.41 10.37
CA PRO A 293 2.30 0.68 10.59
C PRO A 293 2.45 -0.26 11.79
N GLN A 294 1.45 -0.30 12.66
CA GLN A 294 1.42 -1.27 13.75
C GLN A 294 1.30 -2.66 13.16
N ASP A 295 1.77 -3.65 13.90
CA ASP A 295 1.66 -5.04 13.52
C ASP A 295 0.55 -5.74 14.32
N VAL A 296 -0.10 -6.70 13.67
CA VAL A 296 -1.19 -7.49 14.27
C VAL A 296 -0.68 -8.34 15.44
N ASP A 297 0.53 -8.89 15.33
CA ASP A 297 1.22 -9.64 16.38
C ASP A 297 2.69 -9.23 16.49
N PRO A 298 3.02 -8.12 17.20
CA PRO A 298 4.40 -7.65 17.30
C PRO A 298 5.37 -8.64 17.96
N ALA A 299 4.86 -9.72 18.59
CA ALA A 299 5.71 -10.69 19.29
C ALA A 299 6.53 -11.56 18.33
N ASP A 300 6.05 -11.80 17.12
CA ASP A 300 6.76 -12.61 16.11
C ASP A 300 7.58 -11.78 15.10
N ASN A 301 7.57 -10.46 15.27
CA ASN A 301 8.42 -9.53 14.51
C ASN A 301 9.89 -9.57 14.92
N SER A 302 10.27 -10.35 15.92
CA SER A 302 11.64 -10.43 16.39
C SER A 302 12.10 -11.88 16.53
N THR A 303 13.38 -12.12 16.21
CA THR A 303 14.04 -13.40 16.43
C THR A 303 15.38 -13.19 17.12
N SER A 304 15.66 -13.96 18.17
CA SER A 304 16.94 -13.94 18.88
C SER A 304 17.75 -15.19 18.54
N PHE A 305 19.07 -15.04 18.44
CA PHE A 305 19.97 -16.12 18.03
C PHE A 305 21.33 -16.00 18.70
N ALA A 306 21.98 -17.15 18.95
CA ALA A 306 23.34 -17.18 19.46
C ALA A 306 24.36 -16.88 18.34
N VAL A 307 25.40 -16.12 18.69
CA VAL A 307 26.56 -15.83 17.81
C VAL A 307 27.80 -16.46 18.44
N THR A 308 28.45 -17.34 17.71
CA THR A 308 29.64 -18.07 18.15
C THR A 308 30.77 -17.89 17.13
N ALA A 309 32.00 -17.68 17.59
CA ALA A 309 33.21 -17.62 16.76
C ALA A 309 33.99 -18.94 16.88
N VAL A 310 34.51 -19.41 15.74
CA VAL A 310 35.40 -20.59 15.70
C VAL A 310 36.65 -20.29 14.89
N ASP A 311 37.78 -20.86 15.33
CA ASP A 311 38.99 -20.82 14.57
C ASP A 311 38.90 -21.77 13.36
N ALA A 312 39.61 -21.43 12.29
CA ALA A 312 39.69 -22.32 11.12
C ALA A 312 40.36 -23.66 11.56
N SER A 313 39.68 -24.76 11.26
CA SER A 313 40.20 -26.12 11.50
C SER A 313 41.29 -26.49 10.49
#